data_7069996573730c6ec1b7e386b343b331
#
_entry.id   7069996573730c6ec1b7e386b343b331
#
_cell.length_a   1.000
_cell.length_b   1.000
_cell.length_c   1.000
_cell.angle_alpha   90.00
_cell.angle_beta   90.00
_cell.angle_gamma   90.00
#
_symmetry.space_group_name_H-M   'P 1'
#
loop_
_entity.id
_entity.type
_entity.pdbx_description
1 polymer ?
#
loop_
_entity_poly.entity_id
_entity_poly.type
_entity_poly.pdbx_seq_one_letter_code
_entity_poly.pdbx_strand_id
1 'polypeptide(L)'
;HGEIKAYAIGEHVEFAGVHSGDATIVFPAQKLYVETMRRIKRIARAIAKELNISGPFNMQFLAKDNDIKVIECNLRASRSFPFVSKVLKYNFIEMATRIMLGEHVAELNKSVFDLDYVGVKASQFSFARLLKADPVLGVDMSSTGEVGCIGENYYEAILKSMISVGNRIPEKNILISSGPSRSKVELLNSTKMLIAKGYHIFATAGTAKFFEENGIRVTILHWPDEEKEPNIMDYLRNKKIDMVINIPKNHTKRELDNGYKIRRAAVDYNIPLITNARLASAFIYAICKVDRQDMAIKSWDEYK
;
A
#
# COMPACT_ATOMS: atom_id res chain seq x y z
N HIS A 1 -15.64 -0.53 -29.48
CA HIS A 1 -16.60 0.46 -29.97
C HIS A 1 -17.27 1.21 -28.81
N GLY A 2 -16.51 1.56 -27.78
CA GLY A 2 -16.93 2.43 -26.68
C GLY A 2 -17.82 1.77 -25.61
N GLU A 3 -18.07 0.47 -25.69
CA GLU A 3 -18.86 -0.28 -24.70
C GLU A 3 -17.94 -1.08 -23.76
N ILE A 4 -18.11 -0.91 -22.45
CA ILE A 4 -17.30 -1.64 -21.45
C ILE A 4 -17.89 -3.03 -21.23
N LYS A 5 -17.17 -4.06 -21.61
CA LYS A 5 -17.56 -5.47 -21.45
C LYS A 5 -17.14 -6.08 -20.10
N ALA A 6 -16.06 -5.59 -19.52
CA ALA A 6 -15.62 -5.99 -18.19
C ALA A 6 -14.88 -4.82 -17.51
N TYR A 7 -14.93 -4.77 -16.19
CA TYR A 7 -14.24 -3.75 -15.41
C TYR A 7 -13.87 -4.27 -14.02
N ALA A 8 -12.85 -3.65 -13.43
CA ALA A 8 -12.50 -3.80 -12.03
C ALA A 8 -12.09 -2.46 -11.44
N ILE A 9 -12.53 -2.18 -10.22
CA ILE A 9 -12.18 -0.97 -9.47
C ILE A 9 -11.31 -1.38 -8.29
N GLY A 10 -10.00 -1.15 -8.40
CA GLY A 10 -9.05 -1.33 -7.30
C GLY A 10 -8.91 -0.05 -6.47
N GLU A 11 -8.54 -0.21 -5.21
CA GLU A 11 -8.30 0.88 -4.28
C GLU A 11 -6.83 0.90 -3.87
N HIS A 12 -6.19 2.09 -3.89
CA HIS A 12 -4.87 2.27 -3.32
C HIS A 12 -4.96 2.31 -1.79
N VAL A 13 -4.09 1.57 -1.11
CA VAL A 13 -3.97 1.61 0.34
C VAL A 13 -3.35 2.94 0.78
N GLU A 14 -2.34 3.40 0.05
CA GLU A 14 -1.60 4.63 0.32
C GLU A 14 -2.44 5.88 0.05
N PHE A 15 -2.03 7.00 0.64
CA PHE A 15 -2.55 8.31 0.27
C PHE A 15 -2.17 8.67 -1.17
N ALA A 16 -2.95 9.57 -1.79
CA ALA A 16 -2.60 10.17 -3.07
C ALA A 16 -1.18 10.77 -3.05
N GLY A 17 -0.48 10.68 -4.18
CA GLY A 17 0.92 11.12 -4.31
C GLY A 17 1.92 9.97 -4.46
N VAL A 18 1.45 8.73 -4.40
CA VAL A 18 2.24 7.53 -4.77
C VAL A 18 1.84 7.09 -6.17
N HIS A 19 2.82 6.82 -7.02
CA HIS A 19 2.59 6.31 -8.38
C HIS A 19 1.78 5.00 -8.35
N SER A 20 0.84 4.83 -9.27
CA SER A 20 -0.06 3.66 -9.30
C SER A 20 0.68 2.32 -9.43
N GLY A 21 1.83 2.33 -10.11
CA GLY A 21 2.72 1.16 -10.21
C GLY A 21 3.36 0.76 -8.88
N ASP A 22 3.58 1.73 -7.99
CA ASP A 22 4.23 1.54 -6.69
C ASP A 22 3.22 1.29 -5.56
N ALA A 23 1.99 1.76 -5.73
CA ALA A 23 0.96 1.64 -4.72
C ALA A 23 0.54 0.18 -4.46
N THR A 24 0.21 -0.08 -3.21
CA THR A 24 -0.48 -1.30 -2.79
C THR A 24 -1.95 -1.20 -3.22
N ILE A 25 -2.40 -2.14 -4.05
CA ILE A 25 -3.76 -2.14 -4.60
C ILE A 25 -4.58 -3.26 -3.96
N VAL A 26 -5.76 -2.91 -3.46
CA VAL A 26 -6.73 -3.85 -2.91
C VAL A 26 -7.89 -4.03 -3.89
N PHE A 27 -8.30 -5.26 -4.10
CA PHE A 27 -9.46 -5.60 -4.91
C PHE A 27 -10.24 -6.77 -4.27
N PRO A 28 -11.58 -6.65 -4.09
CA PRO A 28 -12.42 -5.45 -4.31
C PRO A 28 -12.04 -4.27 -3.41
N ALA A 29 -12.37 -3.05 -3.82
CA ALA A 29 -12.18 -1.85 -3.01
C ALA A 29 -12.89 -1.98 -1.65
N GLN A 30 -12.19 -1.64 -0.56
CA GLN A 30 -12.64 -1.89 0.81
C GLN A 30 -13.19 -0.64 1.51
N LYS A 31 -12.73 0.55 1.12
CA LYS A 31 -13.04 1.82 1.80
C LYS A 31 -13.74 2.84 0.89
N LEU A 32 -13.91 2.53 -0.39
CA LEU A 32 -14.63 3.40 -1.31
C LEU A 32 -16.14 3.33 -1.06
N TYR A 33 -16.78 4.49 -1.04
CA TYR A 33 -18.24 4.54 -1.00
C TYR A 33 -18.85 3.96 -2.29
N VAL A 34 -20.01 3.33 -2.16
CA VAL A 34 -20.78 2.81 -3.31
C VAL A 34 -21.04 3.90 -4.36
N GLU A 35 -21.36 5.12 -3.91
CA GLU A 35 -21.57 6.25 -4.82
C GLU A 35 -20.29 6.65 -5.56
N THR A 36 -19.13 6.61 -4.91
CA THR A 36 -17.82 6.82 -5.57
C THR A 36 -17.63 5.81 -6.70
N MET A 37 -17.86 4.52 -6.44
CA MET A 37 -17.73 3.48 -7.47
C MET A 37 -18.73 3.65 -8.62
N ARG A 38 -19.97 4.05 -8.33
CA ARG A 38 -20.98 4.34 -9.36
C ARG A 38 -20.56 5.51 -10.25
N ARG A 39 -20.01 6.58 -9.67
CA ARG A 39 -19.49 7.73 -10.42
C ARG A 39 -18.30 7.36 -11.28
N ILE A 40 -17.34 6.62 -10.76
CA ILE A 40 -16.19 6.10 -11.53
C ILE A 40 -16.68 5.33 -12.75
N LYS A 41 -17.65 4.42 -12.57
CA LYS A 41 -18.24 3.66 -13.70
C LYS A 41 -18.88 4.56 -14.75
N ARG A 42 -19.63 5.59 -14.34
CA ARG A 42 -20.24 6.55 -15.28
C ARG A 42 -19.21 7.31 -16.08
N ILE A 43 -18.17 7.82 -15.39
CA ILE A 43 -17.05 8.54 -16.04
C ILE A 43 -16.33 7.63 -17.02
N ALA A 44 -15.98 6.42 -16.61
CA ALA A 44 -15.27 5.46 -17.46
C ALA A 44 -16.10 5.11 -18.72
N ARG A 45 -17.41 4.90 -18.58
CA ARG A 45 -18.31 4.65 -19.73
C ARG A 45 -18.38 5.84 -20.68
N ALA A 46 -18.48 7.07 -20.15
CA ALA A 46 -18.52 8.28 -20.98
C ALA A 46 -17.22 8.43 -21.79
N ILE A 47 -16.07 8.25 -21.15
CA ILE A 47 -14.77 8.34 -21.80
C ILE A 47 -14.57 7.21 -22.82
N ALA A 48 -14.93 5.97 -22.47
CA ALA A 48 -14.84 4.85 -23.41
C ALA A 48 -15.66 5.07 -24.66
N LYS A 49 -16.86 5.63 -24.53
CA LYS A 49 -17.77 5.95 -25.64
C LYS A 49 -17.22 7.10 -26.49
N GLU A 50 -16.81 8.21 -25.86
CA GLU A 50 -16.32 9.40 -26.55
C GLU A 50 -15.03 9.12 -27.34
N LEU A 51 -14.11 8.35 -26.78
CA LEU A 51 -12.86 7.96 -27.43
C LEU A 51 -13.01 6.70 -28.30
N ASN A 52 -14.20 6.14 -28.44
CA ASN A 52 -14.49 4.92 -29.20
C ASN A 52 -13.49 3.77 -28.88
N ILE A 53 -13.21 3.54 -27.60
CA ILE A 53 -12.18 2.59 -27.19
C ILE A 53 -12.56 1.17 -27.58
N SER A 54 -11.64 0.45 -28.22
CA SER A 54 -11.73 -0.98 -28.51
C SER A 54 -10.45 -1.65 -28.01
N GLY A 55 -10.56 -2.43 -26.95
CA GLY A 55 -9.43 -3.09 -26.30
C GLY A 55 -9.26 -2.71 -24.83
N PRO A 56 -8.11 -3.00 -24.23
CA PRO A 56 -7.88 -2.73 -22.81
C PRO A 56 -7.57 -1.26 -22.56
N PHE A 57 -8.09 -0.72 -21.50
CA PHE A 57 -7.69 0.61 -21.01
C PHE A 57 -7.66 0.63 -19.48
N ASN A 58 -6.88 1.53 -18.93
CA ASN A 58 -6.74 1.74 -17.51
C ASN A 58 -6.94 3.22 -17.19
N MET A 59 -7.70 3.49 -16.15
CA MET A 59 -7.95 4.86 -15.68
C MET A 59 -7.53 5.01 -14.23
N GLN A 60 -6.99 6.17 -13.89
CA GLN A 60 -6.66 6.54 -12.54
C GLN A 60 -7.48 7.74 -12.09
N PHE A 61 -7.99 7.66 -10.86
CA PHE A 61 -8.87 8.65 -10.28
C PHE A 61 -8.37 9.12 -8.92
N LEU A 62 -8.65 10.38 -8.61
CA LEU A 62 -8.65 10.88 -7.24
C LEU A 62 -10.10 11.02 -6.77
N ALA A 63 -10.39 10.52 -5.57
CA ALA A 63 -11.71 10.64 -4.96
C ALA A 63 -11.59 11.23 -3.55
N LYS A 64 -12.39 12.24 -3.27
CA LYS A 64 -12.56 12.83 -1.94
C LYS A 64 -14.01 13.22 -1.75
N ASP A 65 -14.66 12.71 -0.71
CA ASP A 65 -16.06 13.02 -0.35
C ASP A 65 -17.04 12.87 -1.54
N ASN A 66 -16.85 11.80 -2.34
CA ASN A 66 -17.55 11.54 -3.61
C ASN A 66 -17.27 12.54 -4.73
N ASP A 67 -16.42 13.54 -4.56
CA ASP A 67 -15.86 14.30 -5.66
C ASP A 67 -14.75 13.50 -6.35
N ILE A 68 -14.84 13.35 -7.68
CA ILE A 68 -13.97 12.48 -8.45
C ILE A 68 -13.31 13.27 -9.56
N LYS A 69 -11.98 13.14 -9.62
CA LYS A 69 -11.17 13.72 -10.69
C LYS A 69 -10.42 12.63 -11.43
N VAL A 70 -10.43 12.69 -12.74
CA VAL A 70 -9.62 11.83 -13.59
C VAL A 70 -8.19 12.36 -13.59
N ILE A 71 -7.23 11.50 -13.31
CA ILE A 71 -5.81 11.81 -13.44
C ILE A 71 -5.36 11.50 -14.86
N GLU A 72 -5.63 10.25 -15.32
CA GLU A 72 -5.19 9.78 -16.62
C GLU A 72 -6.09 8.66 -17.13
N CYS A 73 -6.06 8.47 -18.46
CA CYS A 73 -6.63 7.33 -19.15
C CYS A 73 -5.58 6.76 -20.11
N ASN A 74 -5.11 5.55 -19.84
CA ASN A 74 -4.10 4.86 -20.63
C ASN A 74 -4.78 3.81 -21.54
N LEU A 75 -4.68 3.97 -22.84
CA LEU A 75 -5.28 3.07 -23.84
C LEU A 75 -4.43 1.80 -24.07
N ARG A 76 -4.13 1.12 -22.99
CA ARG A 76 -3.35 -0.11 -22.96
C ARG A 76 -3.65 -0.91 -21.70
N ALA A 77 -3.27 -2.18 -21.67
CA ALA A 77 -3.24 -2.97 -20.45
C ALA A 77 -2.22 -2.38 -19.46
N SER A 78 -2.52 -2.45 -18.18
CA SER A 78 -1.61 -2.11 -17.09
C SER A 78 -1.06 -3.38 -16.44
N ARG A 79 -0.03 -3.27 -15.60
CA ARG A 79 0.49 -4.38 -14.80
C ARG A 79 -0.56 -4.99 -13.86
N SER A 80 -1.59 -4.23 -13.50
CA SER A 80 -2.68 -4.72 -12.64
C SER A 80 -3.65 -5.67 -13.37
N PHE A 81 -3.65 -5.74 -14.70
CA PHE A 81 -4.54 -6.65 -15.45
C PHE A 81 -4.37 -8.13 -15.09
N PRO A 82 -3.14 -8.69 -15.05
CA PRO A 82 -2.95 -10.07 -14.61
C PRO A 82 -3.42 -10.32 -13.18
N PHE A 83 -3.16 -9.38 -12.28
CA PHE A 83 -3.62 -9.46 -10.88
C PHE A 83 -5.15 -9.51 -10.79
N VAL A 84 -5.83 -8.54 -11.41
CA VAL A 84 -7.30 -8.47 -11.42
C VAL A 84 -7.90 -9.68 -12.09
N SER A 85 -7.30 -10.16 -13.20
CA SER A 85 -7.76 -11.37 -13.89
C SER A 85 -7.73 -12.60 -12.98
N LYS A 86 -6.69 -12.75 -12.16
CA LYS A 86 -6.59 -13.84 -11.18
C LYS A 86 -7.62 -13.69 -10.07
N VAL A 87 -7.79 -12.50 -9.51
CA VAL A 87 -8.74 -12.27 -8.43
C VAL A 87 -10.19 -12.49 -8.87
N LEU A 88 -10.56 -12.02 -10.07
CA LEU A 88 -11.90 -12.25 -10.63
C LEU A 88 -12.09 -13.63 -11.26
N LYS A 89 -11.02 -14.41 -11.39
CA LYS A 89 -11.03 -15.69 -12.14
C LYS A 89 -11.58 -15.53 -13.56
N TYR A 90 -11.21 -14.45 -14.20
CA TYR A 90 -11.61 -14.11 -15.56
C TYR A 90 -10.46 -13.44 -16.31
N ASN A 91 -10.08 -13.97 -17.45
CA ASN A 91 -8.92 -13.49 -18.20
C ASN A 91 -9.23 -12.22 -18.98
N PHE A 92 -8.97 -11.05 -18.39
CA PHE A 92 -9.17 -9.74 -19.01
C PHE A 92 -8.28 -9.53 -20.24
N ILE A 93 -7.09 -10.13 -20.29
CA ILE A 93 -6.17 -9.99 -21.41
C ILE A 93 -6.71 -10.77 -22.61
N GLU A 94 -7.19 -11.99 -22.39
CA GLU A 94 -7.82 -12.79 -23.44
C GLU A 94 -9.06 -12.08 -24.00
N MET A 95 -9.96 -11.60 -23.13
CA MET A 95 -11.13 -10.85 -23.57
C MET A 95 -10.73 -9.63 -24.41
N ALA A 96 -9.74 -8.85 -23.97
CA ALA A 96 -9.26 -7.69 -24.69
C ALA A 96 -8.69 -8.07 -26.06
N THR A 97 -7.90 -9.15 -26.13
CA THR A 97 -7.32 -9.65 -27.39
C THR A 97 -8.40 -10.07 -28.38
N ARG A 98 -9.41 -10.82 -27.93
CA ARG A 98 -10.53 -11.26 -28.77
C ARG A 98 -11.32 -10.06 -29.33
N ILE A 99 -11.59 -9.04 -28.50
CA ILE A 99 -12.23 -7.80 -28.94
C ILE A 99 -11.38 -7.08 -30.00
N MET A 100 -10.05 -7.00 -29.80
CA MET A 100 -9.15 -6.35 -30.77
C MET A 100 -9.07 -7.11 -32.08
N LEU A 101 -9.30 -8.43 -32.09
CA LEU A 101 -9.41 -9.26 -33.28
C LEU A 101 -10.79 -9.19 -33.95
N GLY A 102 -11.73 -8.40 -33.42
CA GLY A 102 -13.07 -8.22 -33.97
C GLY A 102 -14.08 -9.28 -33.53
N GLU A 103 -13.75 -10.13 -32.54
CA GLU A 103 -14.67 -11.13 -32.04
C GLU A 103 -15.73 -10.48 -31.14
N HIS A 104 -16.95 -11.05 -31.20
CA HIS A 104 -18.00 -10.68 -30.25
C HIS A 104 -17.74 -11.32 -28.90
N VAL A 105 -17.63 -10.51 -27.85
CA VAL A 105 -17.44 -10.97 -26.48
C VAL A 105 -18.62 -10.51 -25.61
N ALA A 106 -19.20 -11.44 -24.87
CA ALA A 106 -20.29 -11.14 -23.95
C ALA A 106 -19.80 -10.28 -22.77
N GLU A 107 -20.69 -9.47 -22.21
CA GLU A 107 -20.40 -8.71 -20.98
C GLU A 107 -20.16 -9.67 -19.81
N LEU A 108 -19.14 -9.36 -19.00
CA LEU A 108 -18.87 -10.12 -17.78
C LEU A 108 -19.93 -9.76 -16.73
N ASN A 109 -20.84 -10.69 -16.51
CA ASN A 109 -21.88 -10.58 -15.48
C ASN A 109 -21.43 -11.22 -14.16
N LYS A 110 -20.35 -10.68 -13.56
CA LYS A 110 -19.84 -11.10 -12.27
C LYS A 110 -19.77 -9.90 -11.34
N SER A 111 -20.41 -10.00 -10.19
CA SER A 111 -20.36 -8.97 -9.17
C SER A 111 -19.12 -9.13 -8.30
N VAL A 112 -18.50 -8.03 -7.90
CA VAL A 112 -17.46 -8.02 -6.87
C VAL A 112 -17.99 -8.43 -5.50
N PHE A 113 -19.30 -8.35 -5.28
CA PHE A 113 -19.97 -8.80 -4.05
C PHE A 113 -20.09 -10.31 -3.96
N ASP A 114 -19.85 -11.05 -5.06
CA ASP A 114 -19.86 -12.51 -5.09
C ASP A 114 -18.49 -13.11 -4.73
N LEU A 115 -17.51 -12.28 -4.35
CA LEU A 115 -16.18 -12.71 -3.94
C LEU A 115 -16.10 -12.82 -2.42
N ASP A 116 -15.88 -14.02 -1.92
CA ASP A 116 -15.68 -14.31 -0.49
C ASP A 116 -14.23 -14.12 -0.03
N TYR A 117 -13.42 -13.44 -0.84
CA TYR A 117 -12.00 -13.21 -0.58
C TYR A 117 -11.55 -11.85 -1.10
N VAL A 118 -10.36 -11.45 -0.68
CA VAL A 118 -9.74 -10.17 -1.06
C VAL A 118 -8.38 -10.42 -1.70
N GLY A 119 -8.12 -9.77 -2.82
CA GLY A 119 -6.81 -9.71 -3.44
C GLY A 119 -6.05 -8.45 -3.04
N VAL A 120 -4.76 -8.57 -2.82
CA VAL A 120 -3.85 -7.44 -2.62
C VAL A 120 -2.62 -7.58 -3.51
N LYS A 121 -2.33 -6.54 -4.27
CA LYS A 121 -1.08 -6.39 -5.04
C LYS A 121 -0.14 -5.50 -4.23
N ALA A 122 1.03 -6.01 -3.88
CA ALA A 122 2.11 -5.23 -3.28
C ALA A 122 3.28 -5.09 -4.25
N SER A 123 3.94 -3.94 -4.24
CA SER A 123 5.07 -3.65 -5.12
C SER A 123 6.40 -4.02 -4.47
N GLN A 124 7.32 -4.53 -5.28
CA GLN A 124 8.69 -4.85 -4.91
C GLN A 124 9.61 -3.70 -5.29
N PHE A 125 10.56 -3.36 -4.41
CA PHE A 125 11.55 -2.30 -4.62
C PHE A 125 12.96 -2.84 -4.47
N SER A 126 13.90 -2.33 -5.26
CA SER A 126 15.31 -2.73 -5.23
C SER A 126 16.22 -1.67 -4.59
N PHE A 127 15.72 -0.94 -3.60
CA PHE A 127 16.51 0.12 -2.93
C PHE A 127 17.79 -0.38 -2.26
N ALA A 128 17.84 -1.66 -1.87
CA ALA A 128 19.08 -2.28 -1.36
C ALA A 128 20.21 -2.31 -2.40
N ARG A 129 19.87 -2.32 -3.69
CA ARG A 129 20.83 -2.31 -4.81
C ARG A 129 21.16 -0.91 -5.30
N LEU A 130 20.31 0.07 -4.98
CA LEU A 130 20.46 1.47 -5.38
C LEU A 130 21.11 2.24 -4.22
N LEU A 131 22.43 2.23 -4.20
CA LEU A 131 23.20 2.94 -3.18
C LEU A 131 22.85 4.42 -3.15
N LYS A 132 22.65 4.96 -1.94
CA LYS A 132 22.29 6.37 -1.68
C LYS A 132 20.91 6.82 -2.18
N ALA A 133 20.12 5.98 -2.86
CA ALA A 133 18.74 6.34 -3.20
C ALA A 133 17.88 6.46 -1.93
N ASP A 134 17.07 7.51 -1.85
CA ASP A 134 16.08 7.66 -0.76
C ASP A 134 14.87 6.75 -1.05
N PRO A 135 14.51 5.80 -0.18
CA PRO A 135 13.41 4.88 -0.39
C PRO A 135 12.02 5.49 -0.14
N VAL A 136 11.85 6.77 -0.38
CA VAL A 136 10.55 7.46 -0.33
C VAL A 136 9.84 7.31 -1.66
N LEU A 137 8.57 6.88 -1.62
CA LEU A 137 7.74 6.78 -2.80
C LEU A 137 7.11 8.13 -3.14
N GLY A 138 7.02 8.42 -4.42
CA GLY A 138 6.48 9.66 -4.97
C GLY A 138 5.63 9.42 -6.21
N VAL A 139 5.56 10.44 -7.07
CA VAL A 139 4.79 10.39 -8.32
C VAL A 139 5.50 9.63 -9.42
N ASP A 140 6.83 9.45 -9.30
CA ASP A 140 7.62 8.66 -10.23
C ASP A 140 7.65 7.19 -9.82
N MET A 141 7.62 6.29 -10.80
CA MET A 141 7.62 4.85 -10.56
C MET A 141 9.01 4.36 -10.17
N SER A 142 9.12 3.72 -9.00
CA SER A 142 10.38 3.15 -8.46
C SER A 142 10.34 1.62 -8.33
N SER A 143 9.17 1.00 -8.45
CA SER A 143 9.01 -0.46 -8.29
C SER A 143 9.68 -1.25 -9.40
N THR A 144 10.29 -2.38 -9.03
CA THR A 144 11.00 -3.30 -9.93
C THR A 144 10.24 -4.60 -10.17
N GLY A 145 9.12 -4.79 -9.50
CA GLY A 145 8.26 -5.95 -9.62
C GLY A 145 7.04 -5.82 -8.73
N GLU A 146 6.21 -6.86 -8.70
CA GLU A 146 5.00 -6.89 -7.88
C GLU A 146 4.58 -8.32 -7.55
N VAL A 147 3.84 -8.48 -6.46
CA VAL A 147 3.25 -9.74 -6.01
C VAL A 147 1.75 -9.53 -5.80
N GLY A 148 0.94 -10.46 -6.28
CA GLY A 148 -0.49 -10.53 -5.95
C GLY A 148 -0.75 -11.67 -4.98
N CYS A 149 -1.41 -11.39 -3.87
CA CYS A 149 -1.84 -12.38 -2.89
C CYS A 149 -3.35 -12.34 -2.69
N ILE A 150 -3.94 -13.48 -2.35
CA ILE A 150 -5.34 -13.60 -1.98
C ILE A 150 -5.42 -14.03 -0.51
N GLY A 151 -6.35 -13.46 0.23
CA GLY A 151 -6.68 -13.83 1.60
C GLY A 151 -8.18 -13.90 1.81
N GLU A 152 -8.61 -14.63 2.86
CA GLU A 152 -10.02 -14.73 3.25
C GLU A 152 -10.63 -13.35 3.59
N ASN A 153 -9.78 -12.40 3.98
CA ASN A 153 -10.17 -11.03 4.28
C ASN A 153 -9.04 -10.05 3.98
N TYR A 154 -9.35 -8.76 4.11
CA TYR A 154 -8.43 -7.67 3.86
C TYR A 154 -7.11 -7.78 4.63
N TYR A 155 -7.16 -8.12 5.91
CA TYR A 155 -5.97 -8.13 6.77
C TYR A 155 -5.04 -9.29 6.42
N GLU A 156 -5.60 -10.46 6.14
CA GLU A 156 -4.84 -11.61 5.70
C GLU A 156 -4.17 -11.36 4.34
N ALA A 157 -4.92 -10.78 3.39
CA ALA A 157 -4.39 -10.45 2.07
C ALA A 157 -3.25 -9.40 2.15
N ILE A 158 -3.38 -8.36 2.99
CA ILE A 158 -2.31 -7.39 3.27
C ILE A 158 -1.10 -8.09 3.88
N LEU A 159 -1.30 -8.92 4.90
CA LEU A 159 -0.19 -9.59 5.59
C LEU A 159 0.59 -10.50 4.64
N LYS A 160 -0.11 -11.34 3.88
CA LYS A 160 0.48 -12.23 2.87
C LYS A 160 1.27 -11.44 1.82
N SER A 161 0.70 -10.37 1.28
CA SER A 161 1.34 -9.57 0.23
C SER A 161 2.58 -8.83 0.75
N MET A 162 2.52 -8.25 1.94
CA MET A 162 3.66 -7.55 2.54
C MET A 162 4.81 -8.51 2.89
N ILE A 163 4.51 -9.70 3.41
CA ILE A 163 5.54 -10.73 3.65
C ILE A 163 6.16 -11.19 2.32
N SER A 164 5.36 -11.37 1.28
CA SER A 164 5.82 -11.84 -0.03
C SER A 164 6.77 -10.85 -0.73
N VAL A 165 6.70 -9.56 -0.42
CA VAL A 165 7.66 -8.55 -0.89
C VAL A 165 8.79 -8.25 0.10
N GLY A 166 9.01 -9.14 1.07
CA GLY A 166 10.17 -9.13 1.97
C GLY A 166 10.00 -8.39 3.28
N ASN A 167 8.80 -7.86 3.59
CA ASN A 167 8.54 -7.35 4.92
C ASN A 167 8.43 -8.52 5.92
N ARG A 168 9.04 -8.34 7.08
CA ARG A 168 8.96 -9.30 8.18
C ARG A 168 8.01 -8.78 9.24
N ILE A 169 7.28 -9.68 9.90
CA ILE A 169 6.55 -9.34 11.12
C ILE A 169 7.60 -8.99 12.19
N PRO A 170 7.53 -7.79 12.80
CA PRO A 170 8.48 -7.44 13.86
C PRO A 170 8.34 -8.37 15.07
N GLU A 171 9.44 -8.65 15.73
CA GLU A 171 9.41 -9.49 16.94
C GLU A 171 8.95 -8.70 18.17
N LYS A 172 9.51 -7.52 18.39
CA LYS A 172 9.22 -6.73 19.59
C LYS A 172 9.32 -5.22 19.41
N ASN A 173 10.31 -4.72 18.68
CA ASN A 173 10.76 -3.33 18.71
C ASN A 173 10.47 -2.60 17.41
N ILE A 174 9.66 -1.54 17.48
CA ILE A 174 9.25 -0.77 16.31
C ILE A 174 9.64 0.70 16.50
N LEU A 175 10.35 1.27 15.53
CA LEU A 175 10.64 2.71 15.50
C LEU A 175 9.60 3.44 14.65
N ILE A 176 8.95 4.45 15.24
CA ILE A 176 8.02 5.33 14.53
C ILE A 176 8.55 6.77 14.54
N SER A 177 8.80 7.30 13.35
CA SER A 177 9.18 8.69 13.13
C SER A 177 8.28 9.29 12.06
N SER A 178 7.29 10.08 12.47
CA SER A 178 6.30 10.66 11.57
C SER A 178 6.33 12.18 11.60
N GLY A 179 6.49 12.79 10.43
CA GLY A 179 6.53 14.25 10.30
C GLY A 179 5.15 14.92 10.39
N PRO A 180 4.25 14.72 9.42
CA PRO A 180 2.97 15.42 9.36
C PRO A 180 1.99 15.01 10.46
N SER A 181 1.26 15.97 11.04
CA SER A 181 0.24 15.70 12.07
C SER A 181 -0.83 14.71 11.56
N ARG A 182 -1.28 14.85 10.31
CA ARG A 182 -2.23 13.92 9.69
C ARG A 182 -1.74 12.48 9.71
N SER A 183 -0.46 12.27 9.42
CA SER A 183 0.14 10.93 9.43
C SER A 183 0.27 10.36 10.84
N LYS A 184 0.51 11.21 11.83
CA LYS A 184 0.52 10.78 13.24
C LYS A 184 -0.88 10.36 13.71
N VAL A 185 -1.92 11.10 13.32
CA VAL A 185 -3.33 10.74 13.58
C VAL A 185 -3.68 9.39 12.95
N GLU A 186 -3.27 9.15 11.70
CA GLU A 186 -3.48 7.87 11.00
C GLU A 186 -2.85 6.68 11.75
N LEU A 187 -1.71 6.90 12.41
CA LEU A 187 -0.98 5.87 13.15
C LEU A 187 -1.46 5.67 14.59
N LEU A 188 -2.33 6.55 15.12
CA LEU A 188 -2.66 6.57 16.54
C LEU A 188 -3.28 5.26 17.03
N ASN A 189 -4.35 4.81 16.37
CA ASN A 189 -5.07 3.59 16.77
C ASN A 189 -4.24 2.33 16.53
N SER A 190 -3.53 2.26 15.41
CA SER A 190 -2.65 1.13 15.10
C SER A 190 -1.50 1.04 16.11
N THR A 191 -0.93 2.16 16.56
CA THR A 191 0.10 2.18 17.61
C THR A 191 -0.45 1.68 18.95
N LYS A 192 -1.68 2.05 19.34
CA LYS A 192 -2.34 1.51 20.54
C LYS A 192 -2.49 0.00 20.47
N MET A 193 -2.83 -0.54 19.30
CA MET A 193 -2.97 -1.98 19.11
C MET A 193 -1.61 -2.72 19.23
N LEU A 194 -0.54 -2.15 18.69
CA LEU A 194 0.81 -2.72 18.86
C LEU A 194 1.18 -2.84 20.33
N ILE A 195 0.98 -1.77 21.10
CA ILE A 195 1.28 -1.77 22.54
C ILE A 195 0.44 -2.80 23.28
N ALA A 196 -0.86 -2.90 22.96
CA ALA A 196 -1.75 -3.92 23.52
C ALA A 196 -1.30 -5.37 23.20
N LYS A 197 -0.63 -5.58 22.06
CA LYS A 197 -0.02 -6.86 21.67
C LYS A 197 1.39 -7.07 22.27
N GLY A 198 1.89 -6.13 23.08
CA GLY A 198 3.18 -6.24 23.77
C GLY A 198 4.39 -5.72 22.99
N TYR A 199 4.18 -5.04 21.87
CA TYR A 199 5.28 -4.40 21.15
C TYR A 199 5.82 -3.19 21.90
N HIS A 200 7.13 -3.00 21.82
CA HIS A 200 7.81 -1.83 22.35
C HIS A 200 7.97 -0.78 21.25
N ILE A 201 7.45 0.41 21.49
CA ILE A 201 7.48 1.49 20.53
C ILE A 201 8.56 2.51 20.89
N PHE A 202 9.45 2.74 19.95
CA PHE A 202 10.43 3.82 19.96
C PHE A 202 9.95 4.93 19.02
N ALA A 203 10.22 6.19 19.38
CA ALA A 203 9.83 7.31 18.54
C ALA A 203 10.82 8.48 18.63
N THR A 204 10.90 9.29 17.58
CA THR A 204 11.56 10.60 17.63
C THR A 204 10.79 11.57 18.51
N ALA A 205 11.46 12.55 19.13
CA ALA A 205 10.89 13.45 20.13
C ALA A 205 9.55 14.07 19.71
N GLY A 206 9.42 14.59 18.48
CA GLY A 206 8.18 15.20 18.00
C GLY A 206 7.03 14.19 17.76
N THR A 207 7.36 12.93 17.48
CA THR A 207 6.36 11.84 17.37
C THR A 207 5.98 11.34 18.77
N ALA A 208 6.95 11.21 19.67
CA ALA A 208 6.74 10.79 21.05
C ALA A 208 5.83 11.78 21.80
N LYS A 209 6.11 13.08 21.68
CA LYS A 209 5.26 14.13 22.27
C LYS A 209 3.79 14.00 21.83
N PHE A 210 3.56 13.83 20.53
CA PHE A 210 2.20 13.64 20.00
C PHE A 210 1.52 12.38 20.59
N PHE A 211 2.24 11.29 20.68
CA PHE A 211 1.70 10.05 21.27
C PHE A 211 1.41 10.19 22.74
N GLU A 212 2.27 10.84 23.51
CA GLU A 212 2.08 11.10 24.93
C GLU A 212 0.85 11.99 25.20
N GLU A 213 0.67 13.05 24.42
CA GLU A 213 -0.53 13.91 24.45
C GLU A 213 -1.83 13.14 24.15
N ASN A 214 -1.72 11.97 23.51
CA ASN A 214 -2.85 11.05 23.21
C ASN A 214 -2.86 9.79 24.10
N GLY A 215 -2.15 9.81 25.23
CA GLY A 215 -2.15 8.74 26.23
C GLY A 215 -1.34 7.50 25.85
N ILE A 216 -0.41 7.63 24.89
CA ILE A 216 0.46 6.54 24.47
C ILE A 216 1.90 6.83 24.93
N ARG A 217 2.43 5.97 25.80
CA ARG A 217 3.82 6.06 26.27
C ARG A 217 4.73 5.30 25.30
N VAL A 218 5.83 5.96 24.89
CA VAL A 218 6.84 5.42 24.00
C VAL A 218 8.24 5.80 24.47
N THR A 219 9.25 5.06 24.04
CA THR A 219 10.64 5.39 24.36
C THR A 219 11.19 6.34 23.30
N ILE A 220 11.77 7.46 23.72
CA ILE A 220 12.36 8.44 22.83
C ILE A 220 13.75 7.95 22.39
N LEU A 221 14.00 8.01 21.08
CA LEU A 221 15.34 7.92 20.48
C LEU A 221 15.72 9.26 19.87
N HIS A 222 16.96 9.67 20.09
CA HIS A 222 17.52 10.90 19.54
C HIS A 222 17.86 10.78 18.06
N TRP A 223 17.79 11.87 17.33
CA TRP A 223 18.06 11.93 15.90
C TRP A 223 19.52 11.61 15.55
N PRO A 224 19.80 11.17 14.29
CA PRO A 224 21.17 10.85 13.85
C PRO A 224 22.20 11.96 14.01
N ASP A 225 21.79 13.23 14.01
CA ASP A 225 22.67 14.40 14.18
C ASP A 225 22.77 14.89 15.62
N GLU A 226 22.11 14.24 16.56
CA GLU A 226 22.18 14.59 17.99
C GLU A 226 23.24 13.74 18.68
N GLU A 227 24.19 14.40 19.36
CA GLU A 227 25.19 13.73 20.21
C GLU A 227 24.59 13.36 21.57
N LYS A 228 23.50 12.58 21.54
CA LYS A 228 22.73 12.17 22.72
C LYS A 228 22.36 10.69 22.64
N GLU A 229 22.36 10.05 23.81
CA GLU A 229 21.89 8.67 23.97
C GLU A 229 20.47 8.63 24.58
N PRO A 230 19.64 7.66 24.20
CA PRO A 230 19.87 6.63 23.15
C PRO A 230 19.68 7.18 21.73
N ASN A 231 20.63 6.90 20.82
CA ASN A 231 20.63 7.38 19.45
C ASN A 231 20.00 6.37 18.46
N ILE A 232 19.21 6.85 17.50
CA ILE A 232 18.57 6.00 16.49
C ILE A 232 19.59 5.18 15.70
N MET A 233 20.71 5.78 15.29
CA MET A 233 21.69 5.09 14.46
C MET A 233 22.34 3.88 15.16
N ASP A 234 22.56 3.98 16.46
CA ASP A 234 23.10 2.86 17.24
C ASP A 234 22.07 1.73 17.41
N TYR A 235 20.80 2.08 17.56
CA TYR A 235 19.73 1.10 17.63
C TYR A 235 19.55 0.35 16.30
N LEU A 236 19.63 1.06 15.17
CA LEU A 236 19.53 0.44 13.84
C LEU A 236 20.75 -0.42 13.53
N ARG A 237 21.98 0.09 13.77
CA ARG A 237 23.23 -0.62 13.52
C ARG A 237 23.32 -1.92 14.34
N ASN A 238 22.90 -1.87 15.59
CA ASN A 238 22.92 -3.01 16.50
C ASN A 238 21.69 -3.91 16.38
N LYS A 239 20.84 -3.69 15.35
CA LYS A 239 19.60 -4.45 15.07
C LYS A 239 18.67 -4.58 16.28
N LYS A 240 18.60 -3.52 17.10
CA LYS A 240 17.67 -3.43 18.22
C LYS A 240 16.26 -3.00 17.79
N ILE A 241 16.06 -2.67 16.52
CA ILE A 241 14.78 -2.32 15.91
C ILE A 241 14.43 -3.37 14.85
N ASP A 242 13.22 -3.91 14.92
CA ASP A 242 12.73 -4.94 14.00
C ASP A 242 12.00 -4.36 12.81
N MET A 243 11.42 -3.16 12.93
CA MET A 243 10.72 -2.46 11.85
C MET A 243 10.82 -0.94 12.04
N VAL A 244 10.97 -0.24 10.94
CA VAL A 244 10.99 1.23 10.89
C VAL A 244 9.77 1.74 10.12
N ILE A 245 9.03 2.63 10.75
CA ILE A 245 8.01 3.48 10.11
C ILE A 245 8.55 4.90 10.11
N ASN A 246 8.97 5.38 8.94
CA ASN A 246 9.49 6.74 8.79
C ASN A 246 8.71 7.49 7.74
N ILE A 247 7.83 8.39 8.17
CA ILE A 247 7.01 9.21 7.28
C ILE A 247 7.69 10.57 7.10
N PRO A 248 8.12 10.90 5.87
CA PRO A 248 8.85 12.13 5.59
C PRO A 248 8.07 13.39 5.99
N LYS A 249 8.82 14.40 6.43
CA LYS A 249 8.34 15.77 6.60
C LYS A 249 9.27 16.68 5.80
N ASN A 250 8.71 17.49 4.93
CA ASN A 250 9.47 18.24 3.94
C ASN A 250 9.57 19.73 4.31
N HIS A 251 9.92 20.07 5.56
CA HIS A 251 9.93 21.47 5.99
C HIS A 251 11.32 22.05 6.21
N THR A 252 12.28 21.26 6.69
CA THR A 252 13.65 21.76 6.93
C THR A 252 14.69 20.79 6.37
N LYS A 253 15.86 21.33 5.97
CA LYS A 253 16.99 20.52 5.53
C LYS A 253 17.40 19.49 6.59
N ARG A 254 17.42 19.89 7.86
CA ARG A 254 17.77 19.00 8.97
C ARG A 254 16.81 17.78 9.07
N GLU A 255 15.49 18.01 8.94
CA GLU A 255 14.50 16.94 8.96
C GLU A 255 14.64 16.00 7.76
N LEU A 256 14.92 16.54 6.58
CA LEU A 256 15.16 15.76 5.37
C LEU A 256 16.41 14.89 5.52
N ASP A 257 17.53 15.46 5.97
CA ASP A 257 18.81 14.77 6.13
C ASP A 257 18.72 13.66 7.18
N ASN A 258 18.12 13.93 8.33
CA ASN A 258 17.95 12.91 9.39
C ASN A 258 16.95 11.83 8.98
N GLY A 259 15.84 12.20 8.38
CA GLY A 259 14.88 11.25 7.84
C GLY A 259 15.51 10.33 6.80
N TYR A 260 16.28 10.88 5.87
CA TYR A 260 17.03 10.11 4.88
C TYR A 260 18.02 9.13 5.53
N LYS A 261 18.82 9.59 6.52
CA LYS A 261 19.76 8.71 7.23
C LYS A 261 19.07 7.53 7.89
N ILE A 262 17.92 7.75 8.53
CA ILE A 262 17.11 6.69 9.16
C ILE A 262 16.61 5.68 8.12
N ARG A 263 16.00 6.17 7.03
CA ARG A 263 15.47 5.31 5.96
C ARG A 263 16.57 4.53 5.26
N ARG A 264 17.69 5.20 4.95
CA ARG A 264 18.82 4.53 4.30
C ARG A 264 19.44 3.46 5.20
N ALA A 265 19.64 3.75 6.48
CA ALA A 265 20.14 2.77 7.45
C ALA A 265 19.19 1.56 7.60
N ALA A 266 17.87 1.78 7.60
CA ALA A 266 16.93 0.68 7.64
C ALA A 266 17.09 -0.25 6.42
N VAL A 267 17.23 0.30 5.21
CA VAL A 267 17.49 -0.50 4.00
C VAL A 267 18.84 -1.19 4.05
N ASP A 268 19.90 -0.48 4.42
CA ASP A 268 21.28 -1.01 4.44
C ASP A 268 21.46 -2.13 5.48
N TYR A 269 20.77 -2.04 6.60
CA TYR A 269 20.79 -3.09 7.64
C TYR A 269 19.71 -4.16 7.45
N ASN A 270 18.97 -4.11 6.33
CA ASN A 270 17.89 -5.05 6.01
C ASN A 270 16.80 -5.09 7.10
N ILE A 271 16.41 -3.93 7.60
CA ILE A 271 15.29 -3.75 8.53
C ILE A 271 14.06 -3.31 7.69
N PRO A 272 12.89 -3.97 7.83
CA PRO A 272 11.67 -3.56 7.15
C PRO A 272 11.37 -2.08 7.35
N LEU A 273 11.09 -1.39 6.23
CA LEU A 273 10.84 0.05 6.22
C LEU A 273 9.51 0.36 5.53
N ILE A 274 8.67 1.15 6.19
CA ILE A 274 7.44 1.67 5.61
C ILE A 274 7.47 3.20 5.69
N THR A 275 7.26 3.87 4.55
CA THR A 275 7.34 5.33 4.41
C THR A 275 5.98 5.99 4.20
N ASN A 276 4.89 5.23 4.21
CA ASN A 276 3.52 5.72 4.09
C ASN A 276 2.68 5.35 5.30
N ALA A 277 1.99 6.33 5.91
CA ALA A 277 1.25 6.13 7.16
C ALA A 277 0.04 5.19 6.99
N ARG A 278 -0.69 5.25 5.87
CA ARG A 278 -1.83 4.36 5.63
C ARG A 278 -1.40 2.92 5.43
N LEU A 279 -0.34 2.70 4.65
CA LEU A 279 0.21 1.36 4.47
C LEU A 279 0.75 0.82 5.80
N ALA A 280 1.45 1.64 6.58
CA ALA A 280 1.93 1.25 7.91
C ALA A 280 0.76 0.88 8.83
N SER A 281 -0.28 1.70 8.89
CA SER A 281 -1.49 1.43 9.67
C SER A 281 -2.16 0.12 9.22
N ALA A 282 -2.34 -0.08 7.91
CA ALA A 282 -2.92 -1.32 7.35
C ALA A 282 -2.10 -2.56 7.71
N PHE A 283 -0.78 -2.49 7.59
CA PHE A 283 0.12 -3.60 7.95
C PHE A 283 0.10 -3.89 9.44
N ILE A 284 0.09 -2.87 10.29
CA ILE A 284 -0.04 -3.03 11.74
C ILE A 284 -1.38 -3.71 12.10
N TYR A 285 -2.50 -3.25 11.52
CA TYR A 285 -3.79 -3.90 11.73
C TYR A 285 -3.75 -5.37 11.32
N ALA A 286 -3.10 -5.68 10.18
CA ALA A 286 -2.94 -7.05 9.71
C ALA A 286 -2.14 -7.90 10.72
N ILE A 287 -0.98 -7.42 11.19
CA ILE A 287 -0.16 -8.09 12.21
C ILE A 287 -0.94 -8.32 13.52
N CYS A 288 -1.77 -7.35 13.91
CA CYS A 288 -2.49 -7.43 15.18
C CYS A 288 -3.75 -8.31 15.12
N LYS A 289 -4.36 -8.48 13.94
CA LYS A 289 -5.62 -9.20 13.76
C LYS A 289 -5.49 -10.60 13.20
N VAL A 290 -4.36 -10.91 12.57
CA VAL A 290 -4.12 -12.22 11.94
C VAL A 290 -2.96 -12.89 12.63
N ASP A 291 -3.23 -14.03 13.26
CA ASP A 291 -2.16 -14.84 13.80
C ASP A 291 -1.48 -15.63 12.68
N ARG A 292 -0.16 -15.68 12.70
CA ARG A 292 0.62 -16.32 11.63
C ARG A 292 0.27 -17.80 11.45
N GLN A 293 -0.15 -18.45 12.54
CA GLN A 293 -0.53 -19.87 12.54
C GLN A 293 -1.85 -20.11 11.83
N ASP A 294 -2.72 -19.10 11.78
CA ASP A 294 -4.06 -19.18 11.17
C ASP A 294 -4.04 -18.82 9.68
N MET A 295 -2.90 -18.37 9.15
CA MET A 295 -2.79 -18.08 7.72
C MET A 295 -2.77 -19.39 6.92
N ALA A 296 -3.88 -19.68 6.26
CA ALA A 296 -3.98 -20.82 5.37
C ALA A 296 -3.15 -20.62 4.10
N ILE A 297 -2.35 -21.63 3.75
CA ILE A 297 -1.73 -21.72 2.44
C ILE A 297 -2.74 -22.41 1.53
N LYS A 298 -3.29 -21.65 0.59
CA LYS A 298 -4.26 -22.12 -0.40
C LYS A 298 -3.75 -21.84 -1.80
N SER A 299 -4.01 -22.75 -2.72
CA SER A 299 -3.85 -22.49 -4.14
C SER A 299 -4.91 -21.49 -4.62
N TRP A 300 -4.66 -20.86 -5.77
CA TRP A 300 -5.62 -19.92 -6.35
C TRP A 300 -7.01 -20.54 -6.61
N ASP A 301 -7.08 -21.82 -6.94
CA ASP A 301 -8.33 -22.50 -7.26
C ASP A 301 -9.19 -22.83 -6.02
N GLU A 302 -8.60 -22.83 -4.82
CA GLU A 302 -9.30 -23.10 -3.57
C GLU A 302 -10.10 -21.90 -3.04
N TYR A 303 -9.82 -20.69 -3.53
CA TYR A 303 -10.66 -19.52 -3.25
C TYR A 303 -11.90 -19.56 -4.17
N LYS A 304 -13.08 -19.45 -3.61
CA LYS A 304 -14.36 -19.60 -4.33
C LYS A 304 -15.04 -18.24 -4.57
#